data_9a644d29d33585313a580a0f0a6326e5
#
_entry.id   9a644d29d33585313a580a0f0a6326e5
#
_cell.length_a   1.000
_cell.length_b   1.000
_cell.length_c   1.000
_cell.angle_alpha   90.00
_cell.angle_beta   90.00
_cell.angle_gamma   90.00
#
_symmetry.space_group_name_H-M   'P 1'
#
loop_
_entity.id
_entity.type
_entity.pdbx_description
1 polymer ?
#
loop_
_entity_poly.entity_id
_entity_poly.type
_entity_poly.pdbx_seq_one_letter_code
_entity_poly.pdbx_strand_id
1 'polypeptide(L)'
;MALILPGGPRRRSLYLMRRLFVTALSCLCSLIPGGLRACDLALVLAVDVSGSVDPKEYRLQMDGLARALRDPLISEALVQARAEVALVQWSGTSRQVVSVPWTSIPDFAALDAFTQAVEDTSRKWRNYSTAIGELLGYVLPMFDAVPSCQRRVVDVSGDGPSNEGINPETLRSRLTAAGVTVNAIAIEASEEDLAAYFFEHVIHGPGAFVVYAARFEDYPEQIRKKLLREVVKQTATLSR
;
A
#
# COMPACT_ATOMS: atom_id res chain seq x y z
N MET A 1 -81.27 53.53 30.52
CA MET A 1 -79.96 53.37 31.29
C MET A 1 -79.36 52.09 30.73
N ALA A 2 -78.48 52.26 29.73
CA ALA A 2 -77.96 51.12 28.97
C ALA A 2 -76.47 50.98 29.35
N LEU A 3 -76.07 49.81 29.83
CA LEU A 3 -74.74 49.47 30.26
C LEU A 3 -73.99 48.88 29.06
N ILE A 4 -72.89 49.53 28.65
CA ILE A 4 -71.99 49.08 27.58
C ILE A 4 -70.88 48.25 28.20
N LEU A 5 -70.71 46.98 27.79
CA LEU A 5 -69.59 46.09 28.14
C LEU A 5 -68.47 46.21 27.11
N PRO A 6 -67.16 46.20 27.47
CA PRO A 6 -66.05 46.34 26.53
C PRO A 6 -65.66 44.99 25.92
N GLY A 7 -65.36 45.01 24.62
CA GLY A 7 -64.93 43.86 23.83
C GLY A 7 -63.50 43.41 24.15
N GLY A 8 -63.31 42.10 24.21
CA GLY A 8 -62.04 41.46 24.49
C GLY A 8 -61.14 41.32 23.21
N PRO A 9 -59.85 41.17 23.38
CA PRO A 9 -58.87 41.25 22.26
C PRO A 9 -58.86 40.00 21.38
N ARG A 10 -58.73 40.25 20.08
CA ARG A 10 -58.72 39.29 18.99
C ARG A 10 -57.53 38.31 19.07
N ARG A 11 -57.80 37.06 19.26
CA ARG A 11 -56.85 35.93 19.09
C ARG A 11 -56.45 35.71 17.59
N ARG A 12 -55.67 36.59 16.96
CA ARG A 12 -55.23 36.40 15.58
C ARG A 12 -53.72 36.39 15.40
N SER A 13 -52.91 36.54 16.44
CA SER A 13 -51.46 36.67 16.31
C SER A 13 -50.64 35.37 16.62
N LEU A 14 -51.23 34.31 17.16
CA LEU A 14 -50.48 33.12 17.55
C LEU A 14 -50.31 32.03 16.46
N TYR A 15 -51.14 32.13 15.39
CA TYR A 15 -51.01 31.13 14.29
C TYR A 15 -49.99 31.44 13.22
N LEU A 16 -49.57 32.70 13.09
CA LEU A 16 -48.57 33.11 12.08
C LEU A 16 -47.11 32.79 12.53
N MET A 17 -46.82 32.83 13.83
CA MET A 17 -45.48 32.53 14.33
C MET A 17 -45.13 31.01 14.35
N ARG A 18 -46.16 30.14 14.36
CA ARG A 18 -45.97 28.70 14.40
C ARG A 18 -45.65 28.07 13.04
N ARG A 19 -45.93 28.77 11.92
CA ARG A 19 -45.63 28.30 10.57
C ARG A 19 -44.23 28.73 10.05
N LEU A 20 -43.61 29.74 10.65
CA LEU A 20 -42.25 30.19 10.28
C LEU A 20 -41.12 29.40 10.94
N PHE A 21 -41.40 28.67 12.05
CA PHE A 21 -40.38 27.83 12.71
C PHE A 21 -40.26 26.40 12.15
N VAL A 22 -41.26 25.92 11.40
CA VAL A 22 -41.22 24.55 10.83
C VAL A 22 -40.52 24.49 9.48
N THR A 23 -40.37 25.61 8.78
CA THR A 23 -39.69 25.62 7.46
C THR A 23 -38.19 25.93 7.53
N ALA A 24 -37.66 26.34 8.70
CA ALA A 24 -36.22 26.57 8.88
C ALA A 24 -35.41 25.35 9.30
N LEU A 25 -36.08 24.25 9.67
CA LEU A 25 -35.40 23.03 10.17
C LEU A 25 -35.20 21.95 9.09
N SER A 26 -35.71 22.17 7.86
CA SER A 26 -35.62 21.15 6.79
C SER A 26 -34.46 21.33 5.81
N CYS A 27 -33.59 22.32 6.00
CA CYS A 27 -32.49 22.62 5.05
C CYS A 27 -31.08 22.30 5.60
N LEU A 28 -30.97 21.60 6.75
CA LEU A 28 -29.67 21.33 7.38
C LEU A 28 -29.23 19.86 7.29
N CYS A 29 -29.78 19.08 6.38
CA CYS A 29 -29.50 17.64 6.24
C CYS A 29 -28.96 17.26 4.87
N SER A 30 -28.01 18.01 4.28
CA SER A 30 -27.38 17.59 3.01
C SER A 30 -25.91 18.00 2.86
N LEU A 31 -25.19 18.19 3.95
CA LEU A 31 -23.74 18.14 3.95
C LEU A 31 -23.34 16.76 4.52
N ILE A 32 -23.62 15.68 3.76
CA ILE A 32 -22.86 14.46 3.91
C ILE A 32 -21.46 14.85 3.44
N PRO A 33 -20.45 14.96 4.33
CA PRO A 33 -19.07 15.06 3.87
C PRO A 33 -18.88 13.80 3.03
N GLY A 34 -18.57 13.97 1.73
CA GLY A 34 -18.12 12.87 0.90
C GLY A 34 -17.03 12.19 1.71
N GLY A 35 -17.30 10.96 2.19
CA GLY A 35 -16.37 10.24 3.05
C GLY A 35 -15.02 10.25 2.35
N LEU A 36 -14.01 10.79 3.02
CA LEU A 36 -12.63 10.61 2.58
C LEU A 36 -12.50 9.09 2.37
N ARG A 37 -12.45 8.67 1.11
CA ARG A 37 -12.21 7.26 0.80
C ARG A 37 -10.89 6.92 1.46
N ALA A 38 -10.92 6.02 2.43
CA ALA A 38 -9.75 5.57 3.15
C ALA A 38 -8.79 4.89 2.16
N CYS A 39 -7.48 4.95 2.42
CA CYS A 39 -6.49 4.16 1.72
C CYS A 39 -6.76 2.66 1.97
N ASP A 40 -6.93 1.89 0.90
CA ASP A 40 -7.18 0.45 1.03
C ASP A 40 -5.87 -0.35 1.12
N LEU A 41 -4.76 0.19 0.58
CA LEU A 41 -3.48 -0.51 0.49
C LEU A 41 -2.29 0.41 0.75
N ALA A 42 -1.46 0.06 1.73
CA ALA A 42 -0.08 0.52 1.86
C ALA A 42 0.86 -0.57 1.35
N LEU A 43 1.64 -0.29 0.32
CA LEU A 43 2.54 -1.23 -0.35
C LEU A 43 3.99 -0.74 -0.31
N VAL A 44 4.87 -1.48 0.34
CA VAL A 44 6.32 -1.30 0.25
C VAL A 44 6.87 -2.25 -0.79
N LEU A 45 7.46 -1.71 -1.85
CA LEU A 45 8.22 -2.45 -2.86
C LEU A 45 9.68 -2.50 -2.39
N ALA A 46 10.15 -3.67 -1.95
CA ALA A 46 11.48 -3.85 -1.38
C ALA A 46 12.38 -4.62 -2.37
N VAL A 47 13.31 -3.92 -3.00
CA VAL A 47 14.19 -4.44 -4.06
C VAL A 47 15.58 -4.72 -3.51
N ASP A 48 16.03 -5.97 -3.69
CA ASP A 48 17.39 -6.40 -3.37
C ASP A 48 18.42 -5.73 -4.28
N VAL A 49 19.45 -5.19 -3.66
CA VAL A 49 20.64 -4.64 -4.34
C VAL A 49 21.91 -5.19 -3.73
N SER A 50 21.86 -6.41 -3.18
CA SER A 50 23.00 -7.11 -2.58
C SER A 50 24.07 -7.45 -3.62
N GLY A 51 25.18 -8.02 -3.17
CA GLY A 51 26.37 -8.23 -4.00
C GLY A 51 26.20 -9.19 -5.16
N SER A 52 25.23 -10.10 -5.08
CA SER A 52 24.84 -11.05 -6.14
C SER A 52 24.18 -10.39 -7.35
N VAL A 53 23.42 -9.29 -7.13
CA VAL A 53 22.74 -8.55 -8.20
C VAL A 53 23.74 -7.72 -8.98
N ASP A 54 23.91 -7.99 -10.27
CA ASP A 54 24.77 -7.18 -11.14
C ASP A 54 24.05 -5.89 -11.65
N PRO A 55 24.79 -4.95 -12.32
CA PRO A 55 24.16 -3.72 -12.82
C PRO A 55 23.07 -3.95 -13.88
N LYS A 56 23.18 -4.99 -14.70
CA LYS A 56 22.17 -5.35 -15.74
C LYS A 56 20.95 -5.94 -15.07
N GLU A 57 21.14 -6.82 -14.12
CA GLU A 57 20.08 -7.45 -13.32
C GLU A 57 19.29 -6.42 -12.49
N TYR A 58 20.00 -5.47 -11.87
CA TYR A 58 19.36 -4.32 -11.23
C TYR A 58 18.46 -3.55 -12.19
N ARG A 59 18.92 -3.27 -13.42
CA ARG A 59 18.09 -2.59 -14.43
C ARG A 59 16.89 -3.44 -14.83
N LEU A 60 17.06 -4.75 -15.01
CA LEU A 60 15.94 -5.68 -15.30
C LEU A 60 14.87 -5.65 -14.21
N GLN A 61 15.27 -5.58 -12.93
CA GLN A 61 14.33 -5.42 -11.81
C GLN A 61 13.58 -4.08 -11.89
N MET A 62 14.29 -2.96 -11.98
CA MET A 62 13.68 -1.64 -11.96
C MET A 62 12.79 -1.38 -13.16
N ASP A 63 13.25 -1.71 -14.37
CA ASP A 63 12.47 -1.55 -15.60
C ASP A 63 11.29 -2.53 -15.66
N GLY A 64 11.46 -3.73 -15.11
CA GLY A 64 10.40 -4.73 -14.99
C GLY A 64 9.30 -4.27 -14.02
N LEU A 65 9.69 -3.76 -12.87
CA LEU A 65 8.78 -3.21 -11.86
C LEU A 65 8.00 -2.01 -12.43
N ALA A 66 8.69 -1.06 -13.05
CA ALA A 66 8.05 0.10 -13.66
C ALA A 66 7.05 -0.28 -14.75
N ARG A 67 7.41 -1.25 -15.61
CA ARG A 67 6.46 -1.79 -16.61
C ARG A 67 5.25 -2.46 -15.98
N ALA A 68 5.44 -3.19 -14.88
CA ALA A 68 4.34 -3.82 -14.18
C ALA A 68 3.39 -2.78 -13.54
N LEU A 69 3.92 -1.69 -12.97
CA LEU A 69 3.13 -0.58 -12.44
C LEU A 69 2.30 0.14 -13.51
N ARG A 70 2.76 0.13 -14.79
CA ARG A 70 2.02 0.66 -15.95
C ARG A 70 1.04 -0.34 -16.57
N ASP A 71 0.97 -1.59 -16.09
CA ASP A 71 -0.05 -2.53 -16.57
C ASP A 71 -1.45 -1.97 -16.28
N PRO A 72 -2.38 -1.95 -17.24
CA PRO A 72 -3.70 -1.32 -17.07
C PRO A 72 -4.50 -1.86 -15.88
N LEU A 73 -4.43 -3.17 -15.59
CA LEU A 73 -5.17 -3.78 -14.50
C LEU A 73 -4.53 -3.44 -13.13
N ILE A 74 -3.20 -3.38 -13.07
CA ILE A 74 -2.47 -3.01 -11.85
C ILE A 74 -2.67 -1.53 -11.54
N SER A 75 -2.50 -0.67 -12.56
CA SER A 75 -2.66 0.78 -12.40
C SER A 75 -4.07 1.16 -11.99
N GLU A 76 -5.09 0.56 -12.60
CA GLU A 76 -6.49 0.78 -12.22
C GLU A 76 -6.75 0.34 -10.76
N ALA A 77 -6.26 -0.85 -10.37
CA ALA A 77 -6.45 -1.36 -9.01
C ALA A 77 -5.75 -0.49 -7.96
N LEU A 78 -4.53 0.00 -8.22
CA LEU A 78 -3.81 0.91 -7.31
C LEU A 78 -4.54 2.24 -7.14
N VAL A 79 -5.03 2.83 -8.23
CA VAL A 79 -5.80 4.07 -8.20
C VAL A 79 -7.13 3.89 -7.46
N GLN A 80 -7.86 2.81 -7.73
CA GLN A 80 -9.11 2.49 -7.04
C GLN A 80 -8.91 2.28 -5.53
N ALA A 81 -7.82 1.60 -5.15
CA ALA A 81 -7.43 1.36 -3.77
C ALA A 81 -6.95 2.64 -3.06
N ARG A 82 -6.72 3.75 -3.79
CA ARG A 82 -6.03 4.94 -3.26
C ARG A 82 -4.76 4.54 -2.52
N ALA A 83 -3.98 3.70 -3.17
CA ALA A 83 -2.83 3.09 -2.56
C ALA A 83 -1.80 4.14 -2.12
N GLU A 84 -1.12 3.86 -1.01
CA GLU A 84 0.15 4.47 -0.64
C GLU A 84 1.26 3.51 -1.03
N VAL A 85 2.21 3.96 -1.84
CA VAL A 85 3.29 3.09 -2.35
C VAL A 85 4.64 3.72 -2.04
N ALA A 86 5.60 2.89 -1.62
CA ALA A 86 6.99 3.30 -1.37
C ALA A 86 7.96 2.29 -1.97
N LEU A 87 9.16 2.76 -2.37
CA LEU A 87 10.26 1.91 -2.83
C LEU A 87 11.39 1.93 -1.82
N VAL A 88 11.82 0.75 -1.40
CA VAL A 88 12.98 0.53 -0.53
C VAL A 88 14.03 -0.29 -1.27
N GLN A 89 15.26 0.18 -1.31
CA GLN A 89 16.41 -0.66 -1.67
C GLN A 89 17.03 -1.22 -0.39
N TRP A 90 17.45 -2.49 -0.45
CA TRP A 90 18.02 -3.15 0.70
C TRP A 90 19.16 -4.11 0.31
N SER A 91 20.06 -4.37 1.27
CA SER A 91 21.19 -5.29 1.16
C SER A 91 21.55 -5.83 2.54
N GLY A 92 22.80 -5.78 2.96
CA GLY A 92 23.28 -6.21 4.27
C GLY A 92 22.80 -5.39 5.46
N THR A 93 23.30 -5.71 6.65
CA THR A 93 23.00 -5.00 7.90
C THR A 93 23.26 -3.50 7.79
N SER A 94 22.30 -2.67 8.22
CA SER A 94 22.33 -1.19 8.10
C SER A 94 22.41 -0.67 6.66
N ARG A 95 21.93 -1.46 5.69
CA ARG A 95 21.88 -1.11 4.26
C ARG A 95 20.44 -1.19 3.76
N GLN A 96 19.56 -0.39 4.34
CA GLN A 96 18.19 -0.18 3.91
C GLN A 96 17.97 1.32 3.68
N VAL A 97 17.30 1.69 2.61
CA VAL A 97 16.98 3.09 2.32
C VAL A 97 15.65 3.21 1.59
N VAL A 98 14.84 4.17 2.00
CA VAL A 98 13.68 4.59 1.22
C VAL A 98 14.18 5.33 0.00
N SER A 99 14.06 4.73 -1.18
CA SER A 99 14.50 5.32 -2.46
C SER A 99 13.42 6.18 -3.10
N VAL A 100 12.14 5.77 -2.99
CA VAL A 100 10.98 6.61 -3.28
C VAL A 100 10.09 6.59 -2.03
N PRO A 101 9.82 7.75 -1.42
CA PRO A 101 9.01 7.84 -0.20
C PRO A 101 7.56 7.43 -0.44
N TRP A 102 6.77 7.26 0.64
CA TRP A 102 5.34 7.07 0.53
C TRP A 102 4.73 8.10 -0.42
N THR A 103 4.08 7.59 -1.45
CA THR A 103 3.41 8.37 -2.48
C THR A 103 1.98 7.91 -2.58
N SER A 104 1.06 8.84 -2.37
CA SER A 104 -0.37 8.58 -2.53
C SER A 104 -0.72 8.48 -4.01
N ILE A 105 -1.56 7.49 -4.36
CA ILE A 105 -1.98 7.20 -5.74
C ILE A 105 -3.48 7.48 -5.90
N PRO A 106 -3.90 8.74 -5.92
CA PRO A 106 -5.31 9.11 -6.13
C PRO A 106 -5.75 8.99 -7.59
N ASP A 107 -4.82 9.00 -8.53
CA ASP A 107 -5.05 8.98 -9.97
C ASP A 107 -3.85 8.43 -10.76
N PHE A 108 -4.04 8.25 -12.08
CA PHE A 108 -3.01 7.71 -12.98
C PHE A 108 -1.80 8.65 -13.14
N ALA A 109 -1.97 9.97 -12.99
CA ALA A 109 -0.85 10.91 -13.11
C ALA A 109 0.10 10.76 -11.92
N ALA A 110 -0.43 10.59 -10.70
CA ALA A 110 0.37 10.32 -9.51
C ALA A 110 1.12 8.97 -9.62
N LEU A 111 0.45 7.94 -10.16
CA LEU A 111 1.08 6.64 -10.39
C LEU A 111 2.20 6.73 -11.45
N ASP A 112 1.99 7.47 -12.53
CA ASP A 112 3.02 7.65 -13.56
C ASP A 112 4.24 8.39 -13.02
N ALA A 113 4.03 9.44 -12.21
CA ALA A 113 5.11 10.14 -11.52
C ALA A 113 5.89 9.23 -10.55
N PHE A 114 5.19 8.40 -9.77
CA PHE A 114 5.83 7.39 -8.92
C PHE A 114 6.64 6.39 -9.74
N THR A 115 6.06 5.88 -10.83
CA THR A 115 6.70 4.90 -11.71
C THR A 115 7.95 5.48 -12.38
N GLN A 116 7.90 6.75 -12.80
CA GLN A 116 9.07 7.44 -13.32
C GLN A 116 10.17 7.58 -12.26
N ALA A 117 9.81 7.92 -11.01
CA ALA A 117 10.76 7.96 -9.90
C ALA A 117 11.39 6.59 -9.62
N VAL A 118 10.65 5.48 -9.79
CA VAL A 118 11.19 4.11 -9.73
C VAL A 118 12.22 3.90 -10.85
N GLU A 119 11.90 4.23 -12.09
CA GLU A 119 12.81 4.08 -13.25
C GLU A 119 14.11 4.87 -13.07
N ASP A 120 14.02 6.09 -12.54
CA ASP A 120 15.15 7.00 -12.35
C ASP A 120 16.00 6.65 -11.12
N THR A 121 15.53 5.72 -10.29
CA THR A 121 16.24 5.32 -9.08
C THR A 121 17.55 4.62 -9.42
N SER A 122 18.66 5.15 -8.90
CA SER A 122 19.98 4.53 -9.03
C SER A 122 20.24 3.54 -7.90
N ARG A 123 21.01 2.47 -8.21
CA ARG A 123 21.43 1.46 -7.23
C ARG A 123 22.31 2.07 -6.14
N LYS A 124 21.96 1.82 -4.87
CA LYS A 124 22.66 2.42 -3.71
C LYS A 124 23.93 1.68 -3.32
N TRP A 125 23.91 0.34 -3.32
CA TRP A 125 25.05 -0.48 -2.89
C TRP A 125 25.37 -1.55 -3.93
N ARG A 126 26.57 -2.16 -3.83
CA ARG A 126 27.04 -3.11 -4.84
C ARG A 126 27.65 -4.40 -4.29
N ASN A 127 28.23 -4.38 -3.09
CA ASN A 127 29.06 -5.49 -2.59
C ASN A 127 28.76 -5.76 -1.11
N TYR A 128 27.49 -5.93 -0.76
CA TYR A 128 27.08 -6.23 0.59
C TYR A 128 26.22 -7.49 0.62
N SER A 129 26.09 -8.06 1.81
CA SER A 129 25.35 -9.28 2.10
C SER A 129 23.83 -9.09 1.92
N THR A 130 23.08 -10.14 2.20
CA THR A 130 21.63 -10.22 2.12
C THR A 130 21.05 -10.31 3.53
N ALA A 131 20.37 -9.26 4.02
CA ALA A 131 19.86 -9.16 5.38
C ALA A 131 18.34 -8.92 5.39
N ILE A 132 17.56 -9.96 5.08
CA ILE A 132 16.10 -9.88 4.96
C ILE A 132 15.44 -9.52 6.29
N GLY A 133 15.92 -10.05 7.41
CA GLY A 133 15.37 -9.69 8.72
C GLY A 133 15.57 -8.21 9.06
N GLU A 134 16.72 -7.63 8.69
CA GLU A 134 16.98 -6.19 8.85
C GLU A 134 16.04 -5.36 7.96
N LEU A 135 15.80 -5.79 6.72
CA LEU A 135 14.80 -5.16 5.86
C LEU A 135 13.42 -5.14 6.54
N LEU A 136 12.93 -6.29 7.00
CA LEU A 136 11.61 -6.38 7.65
C LEU A 136 11.52 -5.50 8.90
N GLY A 137 12.60 -5.47 9.71
CA GLY A 137 12.70 -4.59 10.86
C GLY A 137 12.67 -3.10 10.50
N TYR A 138 13.30 -2.73 9.38
CA TYR A 138 13.35 -1.37 8.86
C TYR A 138 12.01 -0.87 8.30
N VAL A 139 11.29 -1.71 7.55
CA VAL A 139 10.04 -1.29 6.91
C VAL A 139 8.83 -1.29 7.86
N LEU A 140 8.87 -2.06 8.95
CA LEU A 140 7.76 -2.11 9.91
C LEU A 140 7.31 -0.73 10.41
N PRO A 141 8.19 0.14 10.96
CA PRO A 141 7.80 1.46 11.44
C PRO A 141 7.38 2.42 10.31
N MET A 142 7.68 2.13 9.04
CA MET A 142 7.22 2.97 7.94
C MET A 142 5.70 3.04 7.83
N PHE A 143 4.99 1.98 8.21
CA PHE A 143 3.53 1.93 8.18
C PHE A 143 2.84 2.87 9.18
N ASP A 144 3.56 3.38 10.19
CA ASP A 144 3.05 4.37 11.13
C ASP A 144 2.77 5.73 10.45
N ALA A 145 3.43 6.01 9.32
CA ALA A 145 3.19 7.21 8.52
C ALA A 145 1.90 7.15 7.68
N VAL A 146 1.33 5.95 7.48
CA VAL A 146 0.13 5.70 6.65
C VAL A 146 -0.93 4.91 7.42
N PRO A 147 -1.35 5.38 8.60
CA PRO A 147 -2.21 4.63 9.53
C PRO A 147 -3.62 4.39 8.98
N SER A 148 -4.06 5.19 8.02
CA SER A 148 -5.39 5.12 7.41
C SER A 148 -5.56 3.95 6.43
N CYS A 149 -4.46 3.31 6.00
CA CYS A 149 -4.50 2.20 5.07
C CYS A 149 -4.96 0.92 5.76
N GLN A 150 -5.94 0.24 5.15
CA GLN A 150 -6.56 -0.96 5.72
C GLN A 150 -5.64 -2.18 5.64
N ARG A 151 -4.92 -2.33 4.53
CA ARG A 151 -3.98 -3.41 4.27
C ARG A 151 -2.56 -2.87 4.22
N ARG A 152 -1.64 -3.62 4.80
CA ARG A 152 -0.21 -3.32 4.85
C ARG A 152 0.55 -4.48 4.24
N VAL A 153 1.24 -4.22 3.14
CA VAL A 153 1.94 -5.25 2.38
C VAL A 153 3.40 -4.85 2.16
N VAL A 154 4.29 -5.79 2.38
CA VAL A 154 5.69 -5.71 1.96
C VAL A 154 5.90 -6.71 0.83
N ASP A 155 6.32 -6.21 -0.31
CA ASP A 155 6.70 -7.00 -1.49
C ASP A 155 8.21 -7.11 -1.54
N VAL A 156 8.76 -8.29 -1.20
CA VAL A 156 10.20 -8.54 -1.16
C VAL A 156 10.66 -9.18 -2.46
N SER A 157 11.59 -8.54 -3.17
CA SER A 157 12.32 -9.13 -4.29
C SER A 157 13.74 -9.45 -3.84
N GLY A 158 14.23 -10.67 -4.09
CA GLY A 158 15.59 -11.08 -3.76
C GLY A 158 16.06 -12.30 -4.52
N ASP A 159 17.39 -12.46 -4.64
CA ASP A 159 18.09 -13.53 -5.37
C ASP A 159 18.94 -14.44 -4.47
N GLY A 160 18.78 -14.32 -3.15
CA GLY A 160 19.51 -15.15 -2.19
C GLY A 160 18.84 -15.25 -0.82
N PRO A 161 19.23 -16.24 -0.01
CA PRO A 161 18.77 -16.36 1.37
C PRO A 161 19.39 -15.28 2.25
N SER A 162 18.76 -15.01 3.41
CA SER A 162 19.36 -14.12 4.41
C SER A 162 20.64 -14.74 4.97
N ASN A 163 21.76 -14.06 4.81
CA ASN A 163 23.08 -14.53 5.23
C ASN A 163 23.78 -13.58 6.22
N GLU A 164 23.08 -12.52 6.64
CA GLU A 164 23.56 -11.54 7.60
C GLU A 164 22.39 -10.99 8.44
N GLY A 165 22.70 -10.46 9.62
CA GLY A 165 21.74 -9.80 10.50
C GLY A 165 20.78 -10.75 11.23
N ILE A 166 19.63 -10.23 11.59
CA ILE A 166 18.60 -11.01 12.31
C ILE A 166 17.87 -11.99 11.39
N ASN A 167 17.48 -13.13 11.93
CA ASN A 167 16.66 -14.08 11.18
C ASN A 167 15.27 -13.49 10.91
N PRO A 168 14.78 -13.51 9.64
CA PRO A 168 13.45 -12.99 9.28
C PRO A 168 12.32 -13.52 10.15
N GLU A 169 12.36 -14.79 10.55
CA GLU A 169 11.33 -15.42 11.38
C GLU A 169 11.14 -14.76 12.74
N THR A 170 12.19 -14.13 13.29
CA THR A 170 12.10 -13.42 14.58
C THR A 170 11.18 -12.22 14.53
N LEU A 171 10.87 -11.72 13.33
CA LEU A 171 9.96 -10.60 13.10
C LEU A 171 8.48 -11.02 13.02
N ARG A 172 8.16 -12.32 12.94
CA ARG A 172 6.79 -12.81 12.71
C ARG A 172 5.77 -12.27 13.73
N SER A 173 6.09 -12.25 15.00
CA SER A 173 5.20 -11.71 16.03
C SER A 173 4.95 -10.21 15.88
N ARG A 174 5.99 -9.45 15.50
CA ARG A 174 5.86 -8.01 15.24
C ARG A 174 5.07 -7.73 13.96
N LEU A 175 5.29 -8.51 12.90
CA LEU A 175 4.51 -8.43 11.65
C LEU A 175 3.03 -8.74 11.90
N THR A 176 2.73 -9.79 12.68
CA THR A 176 1.35 -10.12 13.08
C THR A 176 0.71 -8.97 13.86
N ALA A 177 1.39 -8.43 14.87
CA ALA A 177 0.88 -7.34 15.69
C ALA A 177 0.61 -6.06 14.87
N ALA A 178 1.43 -5.80 13.84
CA ALA A 178 1.26 -4.67 12.91
C ALA A 178 0.26 -4.95 11.78
N GLY A 179 -0.27 -6.17 11.66
CA GLY A 179 -1.16 -6.57 10.56
C GLY A 179 -0.51 -6.49 9.17
N VAL A 180 0.81 -6.76 9.11
CA VAL A 180 1.59 -6.69 7.87
C VAL A 180 1.65 -8.05 7.21
N THR A 181 1.33 -8.11 5.93
CA THR A 181 1.55 -9.27 5.06
C THR A 181 2.85 -9.08 4.30
N VAL A 182 3.68 -10.13 4.24
CA VAL A 182 4.92 -10.17 3.46
C VAL A 182 4.75 -11.17 2.33
N ASN A 183 4.79 -10.70 1.09
CA ASN A 183 4.86 -11.52 -0.11
C ASN A 183 6.26 -11.42 -0.71
N ALA A 184 6.64 -12.38 -1.54
CA ALA A 184 7.98 -12.38 -2.11
C ALA A 184 8.01 -12.81 -3.59
N ILE A 185 9.04 -12.35 -4.29
CA ILE A 185 9.51 -12.92 -5.55
C ILE A 185 10.95 -13.42 -5.32
N ALA A 186 11.14 -14.73 -5.45
CA ALA A 186 12.44 -15.38 -5.41
C ALA A 186 13.01 -15.49 -6.84
N ILE A 187 14.22 -14.97 -7.03
CA ILE A 187 14.93 -15.01 -8.32
C ILE A 187 16.07 -16.03 -8.18
N GLU A 188 15.87 -17.24 -8.70
CA GLU A 188 16.81 -18.38 -8.53
C GLU A 188 17.99 -18.35 -9.52
N ALA A 189 18.58 -17.18 -9.76
CA ALA A 189 19.68 -17.05 -10.71
C ALA A 189 20.92 -17.89 -10.35
N SER A 190 21.18 -18.09 -9.07
CA SER A 190 22.39 -18.80 -8.55
C SER A 190 22.11 -19.72 -7.35
N GLU A 191 20.92 -19.67 -6.76
CA GLU A 191 20.57 -20.42 -5.55
C GLU A 191 19.40 -21.36 -5.83
N GLU A 192 19.64 -22.67 -5.76
CA GLU A 192 18.59 -23.68 -5.88
C GLU A 192 17.64 -23.63 -4.66
N ASP A 193 16.37 -23.94 -4.86
CA ASP A 193 15.34 -23.98 -3.81
C ASP A 193 15.08 -22.64 -3.09
N LEU A 194 15.46 -21.51 -3.67
CA LEU A 194 15.25 -20.20 -3.04
C LEU A 194 13.77 -19.90 -2.80
N ALA A 195 12.88 -20.31 -3.69
CA ALA A 195 11.44 -20.17 -3.51
C ALA A 195 10.94 -20.93 -2.27
N ALA A 196 11.47 -22.10 -1.97
CA ALA A 196 11.16 -22.84 -0.75
C ALA A 196 11.66 -22.10 0.49
N TYR A 197 12.90 -21.59 0.46
CA TYR A 197 13.43 -20.76 1.54
C TYR A 197 12.56 -19.54 1.82
N PHE A 198 12.14 -18.81 0.79
CA PHE A 198 11.26 -17.64 0.95
C PHE A 198 9.89 -18.03 1.51
N PHE A 199 9.35 -19.17 1.09
CA PHE A 199 8.09 -19.69 1.60
C PHE A 199 8.17 -20.05 3.09
N GLU A 200 9.24 -20.70 3.52
CA GLU A 200 9.40 -21.16 4.90
C GLU A 200 9.81 -20.06 5.87
N HIS A 201 10.69 -19.14 5.43
CA HIS A 201 11.38 -18.21 6.32
C HIS A 201 11.01 -16.73 6.14
N VAL A 202 10.51 -16.31 4.97
CA VAL A 202 10.34 -14.88 4.66
C VAL A 202 8.88 -14.45 4.62
N ILE A 203 8.03 -15.16 3.87
CA ILE A 203 6.63 -14.72 3.73
C ILE A 203 5.87 -14.82 5.05
N HIS A 204 4.91 -13.91 5.24
CA HIS A 204 4.13 -13.82 6.47
C HIS A 204 2.74 -13.26 6.23
N GLY A 205 1.78 -13.73 7.04
CA GLY A 205 0.42 -13.20 7.08
C GLY A 205 -0.59 -13.98 6.22
N PRO A 206 -1.88 -13.68 6.38
CA PRO A 206 -2.95 -14.39 5.69
C PRO A 206 -2.85 -14.26 4.18
N GLY A 207 -2.83 -15.40 3.48
CA GLY A 207 -2.76 -15.44 2.02
C GLY A 207 -1.42 -15.03 1.42
N ALA A 208 -0.37 -14.88 2.24
CA ALA A 208 1.00 -14.63 1.78
C ALA A 208 1.46 -15.68 0.76
N PHE A 209 2.30 -15.28 -0.17
CA PHE A 209 2.74 -16.14 -1.26
C PHE A 209 4.11 -15.77 -1.80
N VAL A 210 4.76 -16.74 -2.42
CA VAL A 210 5.98 -16.56 -3.19
C VAL A 210 5.67 -16.70 -4.67
N VAL A 211 6.28 -15.87 -5.50
CA VAL A 211 6.37 -16.03 -6.95
C VAL A 211 7.82 -16.40 -7.29
N TYR A 212 7.98 -17.26 -8.26
CA TYR A 212 9.26 -17.77 -8.70
C TYR A 212 9.67 -17.16 -10.04
N ALA A 213 10.91 -16.71 -10.15
CA ALA A 213 11.59 -16.36 -11.39
C ALA A 213 12.87 -17.20 -11.52
N ALA A 214 13.02 -17.97 -12.59
CA ALA A 214 14.20 -18.84 -12.77
C ALA A 214 15.49 -18.03 -12.96
N ARG A 215 15.39 -16.79 -13.42
CA ARG A 215 16.48 -15.85 -13.65
C ARG A 215 15.97 -14.41 -13.75
N PHE A 216 16.85 -13.45 -13.77
CA PHE A 216 16.48 -12.02 -13.84
C PHE A 216 15.73 -11.64 -15.12
N GLU A 217 15.98 -12.33 -16.25
CA GLU A 217 15.23 -12.11 -17.48
C GLU A 217 13.74 -12.43 -17.36
N ASP A 218 13.36 -13.32 -16.46
CA ASP A 218 11.97 -13.69 -16.20
C ASP A 218 11.27 -12.73 -15.23
N TYR A 219 12.05 -11.94 -14.46
CA TYR A 219 11.52 -11.02 -13.43
C TYR A 219 10.42 -10.10 -13.95
N PRO A 220 10.52 -9.44 -15.11
CA PRO A 220 9.48 -8.51 -15.57
C PRO A 220 8.10 -9.13 -15.72
N GLU A 221 8.02 -10.38 -16.16
CA GLU A 221 6.76 -11.09 -16.28
C GLU A 221 6.26 -11.57 -14.91
N GLN A 222 7.16 -12.07 -14.08
CA GLN A 222 6.80 -12.62 -12.77
C GLN A 222 6.39 -11.53 -11.78
N ILE A 223 7.04 -10.37 -11.77
CA ILE A 223 6.62 -9.23 -10.94
C ILE A 223 5.26 -8.69 -11.37
N ARG A 224 4.97 -8.66 -12.66
CA ARG A 224 3.64 -8.33 -13.17
C ARG A 224 2.57 -9.29 -12.64
N LYS A 225 2.79 -10.61 -12.74
CA LYS A 225 1.87 -11.64 -12.21
C LYS A 225 1.68 -11.49 -10.69
N LYS A 226 2.77 -11.22 -9.99
CA LYS A 226 2.78 -11.02 -8.55
C LYS A 226 1.92 -9.81 -8.14
N LEU A 227 2.17 -8.65 -8.72
CA LEU A 227 1.41 -7.43 -8.43
C LEU A 227 -0.07 -7.59 -8.79
N LEU A 228 -0.40 -8.22 -9.92
CA LEU A 228 -1.79 -8.56 -10.24
C LEU A 228 -2.45 -9.39 -9.14
N ARG A 229 -1.76 -10.39 -8.61
CA ARG A 229 -2.28 -11.21 -7.51
C ARG A 229 -2.48 -10.40 -6.23
N GLU A 230 -1.61 -9.46 -5.94
CA GLU A 230 -1.70 -8.61 -4.75
C GLU A 230 -2.82 -7.59 -4.80
N VAL A 231 -2.96 -6.89 -5.94
CA VAL A 231 -3.86 -5.75 -6.04
C VAL A 231 -5.26 -6.14 -6.53
N VAL A 232 -5.39 -7.07 -7.51
CA VAL A 232 -6.68 -7.39 -8.16
C VAL A 232 -7.52 -8.38 -7.35
N LYS A 233 -6.92 -9.42 -6.73
CA LYS A 233 -7.68 -10.42 -5.96
C LYS A 233 -8.49 -9.84 -4.80
N GLN A 234 -8.13 -8.69 -4.30
CA GLN A 234 -8.69 -8.14 -3.07
C GLN A 234 -9.82 -7.14 -3.31
N THR A 235 -9.95 -6.57 -4.50
CA THR A 235 -11.13 -5.80 -4.91
C THR A 235 -12.38 -6.68 -4.99
N ALA A 236 -12.25 -7.96 -5.33
CA ALA A 236 -13.36 -8.91 -5.37
C ALA A 236 -13.91 -9.32 -3.98
N THR A 237 -13.16 -9.14 -2.90
CA THR A 237 -13.59 -9.51 -1.54
C THR A 237 -14.33 -8.36 -0.84
N LEU A 238 -14.11 -7.12 -1.23
CA LEU A 238 -14.76 -5.92 -0.67
C LEU A 238 -16.12 -5.60 -1.30
N SER A 239 -16.50 -6.30 -2.37
CA SER A 239 -17.78 -6.11 -3.08
C SER A 239 -18.90 -7.10 -2.68
N ARG A 240 -18.78 -7.76 -1.53
CA ARG A 240 -19.81 -8.67 -0.99
C ARG A 240 -20.42 -8.16 0.29
#